data_07bf7e7351fe189d7fecc75c164a3add
#
_entry.id   07bf7e7351fe189d7fecc75c164a3add
#
_cell.length_a   1.000
_cell.length_b   1.000
_cell.length_c   1.000
_cell.angle_alpha   90.00
_cell.angle_beta   90.00
_cell.angle_gamma   90.00
#
_symmetry.space_group_name_H-M   'P 1'
#
loop_
_entity.id
_entity.type
_entity.pdbx_description
1 polymer ?
#
loop_
_entity_poly.entity_id
_entity_poly.type
_entity_poly.pdbx_seq_one_letter_code
_entity_poly.pdbx_strand_id
1 'polypeptide(L)'
;MTAEIKARAACLIGWPAAHSRSPLIHHYWLRTLGIEGGYNIEAVPPEGFAEFVLHLSAHGFVGANVTLPHKERALELSMPDARARAAGAANTLWYEGGVLRSTNTDIEGFIDNLDASAPGWDATEDALVLGAGGSARGVVFGLIERGIKRVHLANRTMDRAQAFVDQFGAKVCPVAWHAIGDLLPRTGLLVNTTSLGMHGQPALQLDAGLLPPQAVVADLVYVPLQTPLLAAARACGLRTADGLGMLLYQAVRGFELWFGQRPKVTPELRALIEADLTADLTKA
;
A
#
# COMPACT_ATOMS: atom_id res chain seq x y z
N MET A 1 -34.44 25.27 -12.18
CA MET A 1 -33.31 24.74 -12.96
C MET A 1 -32.55 23.82 -12.03
N THR A 2 -32.78 22.52 -12.09
CA THR A 2 -32.00 21.49 -11.40
C THR A 2 -30.64 21.45 -12.13
N ALA A 3 -29.57 21.88 -11.46
CA ALA A 3 -28.21 21.68 -11.98
C ALA A 3 -28.05 20.17 -12.21
N GLU A 4 -27.83 19.75 -13.45
CA GLU A 4 -27.39 18.40 -13.75
C GLU A 4 -26.14 18.13 -12.91
N ILE A 5 -26.26 17.25 -11.93
CA ILE A 5 -25.10 16.77 -11.16
C ILE A 5 -24.32 15.90 -12.13
N LYS A 6 -23.30 16.50 -12.76
CA LYS A 6 -22.38 15.76 -13.61
C LYS A 6 -21.79 14.61 -12.80
N ALA A 7 -21.95 13.39 -13.27
CA ALA A 7 -21.45 12.20 -12.58
C ALA A 7 -19.94 12.38 -12.27
N ARG A 8 -19.55 12.18 -11.00
CA ARG A 8 -18.17 12.33 -10.57
C ARG A 8 -17.33 11.18 -11.14
N ALA A 9 -16.19 11.48 -11.73
CA ALA A 9 -15.25 10.46 -12.16
C ALA A 9 -13.89 10.66 -11.49
N ALA A 10 -13.25 9.55 -11.13
CA ALA A 10 -11.86 9.50 -10.72
C ALA A 10 -11.09 8.55 -11.64
N CYS A 11 -9.76 8.53 -11.58
CA CYS A 11 -8.97 7.66 -12.40
C CYS A 11 -7.74 7.10 -11.68
N LEU A 12 -7.12 6.09 -12.27
CA LEU A 12 -5.76 5.67 -11.98
C LEU A 12 -4.84 6.20 -13.09
N ILE A 13 -3.77 6.89 -12.71
CA ILE A 13 -2.73 7.35 -13.63
C ILE A 13 -1.48 6.51 -13.42
N GLY A 14 -0.94 5.91 -14.49
CA GLY A 14 0.28 5.11 -14.43
C GLY A 14 0.83 4.76 -15.80
N TRP A 15 2.04 4.16 -15.86
CA TRP A 15 2.64 3.74 -17.11
C TRP A 15 3.63 2.57 -16.93
N PRO A 16 3.29 1.35 -17.43
CA PRO A 16 1.95 0.92 -17.84
C PRO A 16 0.99 0.76 -16.66
N ALA A 17 -0.33 0.84 -16.88
CA ALA A 17 -1.33 0.74 -15.83
C ALA A 17 -2.45 -0.29 -16.12
N ALA A 18 -2.42 -0.95 -17.26
CA ALA A 18 -3.50 -1.83 -17.76
C ALA A 18 -3.86 -3.01 -16.82
N HIS A 19 -2.92 -3.47 -16.01
CA HIS A 19 -3.10 -4.62 -15.12
C HIS A 19 -3.62 -4.24 -13.71
N SER A 20 -3.98 -2.97 -13.49
CA SER A 20 -4.47 -2.51 -12.19
C SER A 20 -5.85 -3.07 -11.87
N ARG A 21 -6.03 -3.51 -10.63
CA ARG A 21 -7.32 -3.96 -10.07
C ARG A 21 -8.15 -2.82 -9.46
N SER A 22 -7.60 -1.61 -9.41
CA SER A 22 -8.32 -0.45 -8.87
C SER A 22 -9.69 -0.22 -9.51
N PRO A 23 -9.90 -0.35 -10.83
CA PRO A 23 -11.23 -0.22 -11.41
C PRO A 23 -12.24 -1.23 -10.87
N LEU A 24 -11.86 -2.49 -10.68
CA LEU A 24 -12.75 -3.51 -10.12
C LEU A 24 -13.19 -3.13 -8.70
N ILE A 25 -12.27 -2.65 -7.88
CA ILE A 25 -12.53 -2.22 -6.50
C ILE A 25 -13.50 -1.03 -6.49
N HIS A 26 -13.18 0.03 -7.21
CA HIS A 26 -13.97 1.27 -7.22
C HIS A 26 -15.34 1.08 -7.86
N HIS A 27 -15.46 0.34 -8.96
CA HIS A 27 -16.74 0.02 -9.59
C HIS A 27 -17.62 -0.87 -8.71
N TYR A 28 -17.02 -1.80 -7.93
CA TYR A 28 -17.77 -2.56 -6.94
C TYR A 28 -18.45 -1.63 -5.92
N TRP A 29 -17.69 -0.68 -5.36
CA TRP A 29 -18.26 0.27 -4.39
C TRP A 29 -19.26 1.24 -5.00
N LEU A 30 -19.00 1.80 -6.17
CA LEU A 30 -19.96 2.68 -6.87
C LEU A 30 -21.31 1.96 -7.05
N ARG A 31 -21.28 0.72 -7.51
CA ARG A 31 -22.48 -0.10 -7.70
C ARG A 31 -23.19 -0.44 -6.39
N THR A 32 -22.45 -0.92 -5.38
CA THR A 32 -23.04 -1.38 -4.12
C THR A 32 -23.57 -0.24 -3.25
N LEU A 33 -23.02 0.96 -3.39
CA LEU A 33 -23.45 2.16 -2.69
C LEU A 33 -24.46 3.00 -3.50
N GLY A 34 -24.80 2.60 -4.72
CA GLY A 34 -25.76 3.32 -5.58
C GLY A 34 -25.26 4.71 -5.97
N ILE A 35 -23.93 4.90 -6.10
CA ILE A 35 -23.33 6.19 -6.45
C ILE A 35 -23.14 6.25 -7.97
N GLU A 36 -23.73 7.27 -8.60
CA GLU A 36 -23.46 7.60 -10.00
C GLU A 36 -22.06 8.19 -10.11
N GLY A 37 -21.16 7.46 -10.78
CA GLY A 37 -19.76 7.85 -10.93
C GLY A 37 -18.97 6.88 -11.79
N GLY A 38 -17.70 7.20 -12.03
CA GLY A 38 -16.81 6.36 -12.81
C GLY A 38 -15.41 6.28 -12.23
N TYR A 39 -14.69 5.22 -12.61
CA TYR A 39 -13.28 5.08 -12.30
C TYR A 39 -12.54 4.47 -13.49
N ASN A 40 -11.63 5.23 -14.10
CA ASN A 40 -10.96 4.88 -15.33
C ASN A 40 -9.47 4.57 -15.11
N ILE A 41 -8.83 3.97 -16.13
CA ILE A 41 -7.37 3.90 -16.21
C ILE A 41 -6.91 4.90 -17.27
N GLU A 42 -5.97 5.76 -16.89
CA GLU A 42 -5.31 6.72 -17.76
C GLU A 42 -3.82 6.32 -17.87
N ALA A 43 -3.47 5.70 -19.00
CA ALA A 43 -2.10 5.30 -19.28
C ALA A 43 -1.32 6.52 -19.79
N VAL A 44 -0.70 7.28 -18.89
CA VAL A 44 0.00 8.52 -19.19
C VAL A 44 1.50 8.29 -19.09
N PRO A 45 2.27 8.46 -20.19
CA PRO A 45 3.73 8.34 -20.13
C PRO A 45 4.37 9.48 -19.31
N PRO A 46 5.63 9.30 -18.82
CA PRO A 46 6.27 10.25 -17.93
C PRO A 46 6.32 11.70 -18.44
N GLU A 47 6.54 11.90 -19.71
CA GLU A 47 6.61 13.22 -20.36
C GLU A 47 5.27 13.96 -20.39
N GLY A 48 4.14 13.25 -20.40
CA GLY A 48 2.80 13.84 -20.40
C GLY A 48 2.18 14.01 -19.02
N PHE A 49 2.79 13.41 -17.97
CA PHE A 49 2.17 13.31 -16.65
C PHE A 49 1.90 14.67 -15.99
N ALA A 50 2.85 15.60 -16.06
CA ALA A 50 2.70 16.91 -15.42
C ALA A 50 1.54 17.71 -16.04
N GLU A 51 1.44 17.73 -17.37
CA GLU A 51 0.36 18.40 -18.07
C GLU A 51 -1.00 17.77 -17.75
N PHE A 52 -1.09 16.43 -17.77
CA PHE A 52 -2.31 15.72 -17.44
C PHE A 52 -2.81 16.05 -16.03
N VAL A 53 -1.92 16.01 -15.03
CA VAL A 53 -2.27 16.28 -13.63
C VAL A 53 -2.69 17.74 -13.42
N LEU A 54 -2.01 18.70 -14.02
CA LEU A 54 -2.37 20.13 -13.94
C LEU A 54 -3.76 20.40 -14.55
N HIS A 55 -4.19 19.60 -15.53
CA HIS A 55 -5.49 19.72 -16.19
C HIS A 55 -6.48 18.62 -15.77
N LEU A 56 -6.25 17.91 -14.65
CA LEU A 56 -7.04 16.76 -14.20
C LEU A 56 -8.54 17.07 -14.12
N SER A 57 -8.93 18.23 -13.61
CA SER A 57 -10.33 18.67 -13.56
C SER A 57 -10.92 18.99 -14.94
N ALA A 58 -10.11 19.51 -15.86
CA ALA A 58 -10.53 19.76 -17.24
C ALA A 58 -10.78 18.45 -18.01
N HIS A 59 -10.09 17.38 -17.66
CA HIS A 59 -10.34 16.02 -18.14
C HIS A 59 -11.60 15.38 -17.52
N GLY A 60 -12.28 16.08 -16.60
CA GLY A 60 -13.52 15.62 -15.97
C GLY A 60 -13.34 14.79 -14.71
N PHE A 61 -12.12 14.72 -14.16
CA PHE A 61 -11.83 13.96 -12.94
C PHE A 61 -11.86 14.83 -11.69
N VAL A 62 -12.47 14.31 -10.62
CA VAL A 62 -12.51 14.93 -9.29
C VAL A 62 -11.26 14.59 -8.46
N GLY A 63 -10.46 13.65 -8.93
CA GLY A 63 -9.21 13.23 -8.34
C GLY A 63 -8.68 11.97 -9.01
N ALA A 64 -7.54 11.47 -8.53
CA ALA A 64 -6.87 10.32 -9.13
C ALA A 64 -6.08 9.51 -8.10
N ASN A 65 -5.97 8.18 -8.32
CA ASN A 65 -4.82 7.45 -7.84
C ASN A 65 -3.64 7.63 -8.79
N VAL A 66 -2.46 7.54 -8.25
CA VAL A 66 -1.21 7.59 -9.00
C VAL A 66 -0.36 6.37 -8.67
N THR A 67 0.10 5.67 -9.69
CA THR A 67 1.02 4.54 -9.54
C THR A 67 2.34 4.80 -10.27
N LEU A 68 3.19 3.79 -10.34
CA LEU A 68 4.50 3.86 -10.99
C LEU A 68 4.37 4.34 -12.46
N PRO A 69 5.32 5.16 -12.92
CA PRO A 69 6.48 5.69 -12.21
C PRO A 69 6.25 7.06 -11.55
N HIS A 70 5.02 7.53 -11.42
CA HIS A 70 4.64 8.94 -11.25
C HIS A 70 4.49 9.42 -9.81
N LYS A 71 4.56 8.54 -8.79
CA LYS A 71 4.23 8.88 -7.39
C LYS A 71 5.08 10.02 -6.80
N GLU A 72 6.37 10.10 -7.14
CA GLU A 72 7.25 11.18 -6.68
C GLU A 72 6.88 12.49 -7.38
N ARG A 73 6.63 12.44 -8.68
CA ARG A 73 6.22 13.63 -9.44
C ARG A 73 4.85 14.15 -9.02
N ALA A 74 3.92 13.27 -8.63
CA ALA A 74 2.61 13.66 -8.10
C ALA A 74 2.75 14.45 -6.78
N LEU A 75 3.71 14.06 -5.92
CA LEU A 75 4.05 14.78 -4.70
C LEU A 75 4.48 16.22 -4.99
N GLU A 76 5.33 16.43 -6.00
CA GLU A 76 5.86 17.73 -6.39
C GLU A 76 4.80 18.66 -6.99
N LEU A 77 3.83 18.11 -7.73
CA LEU A 77 2.80 18.83 -8.46
C LEU A 77 1.55 19.18 -7.62
N SER A 78 1.52 18.81 -6.37
CA SER A 78 0.35 18.94 -5.49
C SER A 78 0.73 19.50 -4.13
N MET A 79 -0.27 19.77 -3.28
CA MET A 79 -0.06 20.13 -1.88
C MET A 79 -0.14 18.85 -1.02
N PRO A 80 1.02 18.25 -0.66
CA PRO A 80 1.05 16.98 0.06
C PRO A 80 0.75 17.16 1.56
N ASP A 81 0.08 16.15 2.14
CA ASP A 81 -0.04 16.02 3.58
C ASP A 81 1.23 15.42 4.24
N ALA A 82 1.18 15.19 5.56
CA ALA A 82 2.31 14.63 6.30
C ALA A 82 2.69 13.23 5.84
N ARG A 83 1.71 12.39 5.48
CA ARG A 83 1.92 11.00 5.02
C ARG A 83 2.62 10.96 3.66
N ALA A 84 2.14 11.76 2.70
CA ALA A 84 2.78 11.85 1.39
C ALA A 84 4.22 12.36 1.49
N ARG A 85 4.44 13.39 2.32
CA ARG A 85 5.80 13.92 2.59
C ARG A 85 6.72 12.87 3.21
N ALA A 86 6.24 12.15 4.21
CA ALA A 86 7.03 11.12 4.88
C ALA A 86 7.36 9.94 3.95
N ALA A 87 6.42 9.53 3.09
CA ALA A 87 6.66 8.50 2.09
C ALA A 87 7.58 8.96 0.94
N GLY A 88 7.72 10.29 0.74
CA GLY A 88 8.39 10.87 -0.42
C GLY A 88 7.65 10.59 -1.73
N ALA A 89 6.36 10.27 -1.66
CA ALA A 89 5.55 9.87 -2.80
C ALA A 89 4.06 10.05 -2.50
N ALA A 90 3.28 10.48 -3.48
CA ALA A 90 1.82 10.58 -3.41
C ALA A 90 1.17 9.56 -4.34
N ASN A 91 0.18 8.82 -3.85
CA ASN A 91 -0.58 7.87 -4.65
C ASN A 91 -2.07 8.24 -4.78
N THR A 92 -2.51 9.32 -4.14
CA THR A 92 -3.91 9.77 -4.17
C THR A 92 -3.98 11.28 -4.23
N LEU A 93 -4.69 11.80 -5.24
CA LEU A 93 -4.90 13.21 -5.53
C LEU A 93 -6.39 13.55 -5.40
N TRP A 94 -6.70 14.74 -4.86
CA TRP A 94 -8.07 15.28 -4.83
C TRP A 94 -8.04 16.81 -4.81
N TYR A 95 -9.18 17.44 -5.11
CA TYR A 95 -9.33 18.86 -4.97
C TYR A 95 -10.02 19.24 -3.66
N GLU A 96 -9.44 20.21 -2.95
CA GLU A 96 -10.04 20.83 -1.78
C GLU A 96 -9.92 22.36 -1.90
N GLY A 97 -11.05 23.07 -1.94
CA GLY A 97 -11.06 24.51 -2.14
C GLY A 97 -10.41 24.97 -3.46
N GLY A 98 -10.44 24.16 -4.51
CA GLY A 98 -9.78 24.43 -5.79
C GLY A 98 -8.28 24.12 -5.82
N VAL A 99 -7.70 23.69 -4.71
CA VAL A 99 -6.27 23.30 -4.60
C VAL A 99 -6.13 21.81 -4.80
N LEU A 100 -5.19 21.38 -5.66
CA LEU A 100 -4.84 19.98 -5.82
C LEU A 100 -4.01 19.51 -4.62
N ARG A 101 -4.60 18.62 -3.82
CA ARG A 101 -3.96 18.02 -2.65
C ARG A 101 -3.53 16.59 -2.92
N SER A 102 -2.61 16.08 -2.10
CA SER A 102 -2.19 14.69 -2.19
C SER A 102 -1.91 14.05 -0.83
N THR A 103 -2.09 12.74 -0.79
CA THR A 103 -1.72 11.88 0.33
C THR A 103 -1.09 10.58 -0.17
N ASN A 104 -0.57 9.78 0.76
CA ASN A 104 -0.13 8.41 0.49
C ASN A 104 -1.02 7.43 1.24
N THR A 105 -2.01 6.87 0.55
CA THR A 105 -2.96 5.91 1.12
C THR A 105 -2.40 4.50 1.23
N ASP A 106 -1.22 4.20 0.70
CA ASP A 106 -0.54 2.91 0.93
C ASP A 106 -0.24 2.72 2.42
N ILE A 107 0.09 3.82 3.13
CA ILE A 107 0.33 3.81 4.59
C ILE A 107 -0.95 3.40 5.33
N GLU A 108 -2.07 4.09 5.05
CA GLU A 108 -3.36 3.80 5.66
C GLU A 108 -3.81 2.38 5.32
N GLY A 109 -3.66 1.96 4.05
CA GLY A 109 -4.01 0.63 3.61
C GLY A 109 -3.23 -0.49 4.31
N PHE A 110 -1.94 -0.29 4.56
CA PHE A 110 -1.12 -1.22 5.32
C PHE A 110 -1.58 -1.34 6.78
N ILE A 111 -1.80 -0.22 7.45
CA ILE A 111 -2.24 -0.17 8.85
C ILE A 111 -3.63 -0.75 9.02
N ASP A 112 -4.62 -0.31 8.21
CA ASP A 112 -6.00 -0.80 8.26
C ASP A 112 -6.06 -2.32 7.98
N ASN A 113 -5.21 -2.83 7.09
CA ASN A 113 -5.09 -4.27 6.86
C ASN A 113 -4.56 -5.03 8.08
N LEU A 114 -3.55 -4.51 8.78
CA LEU A 114 -3.06 -5.11 10.01
C LEU A 114 -4.13 -5.08 11.11
N ASP A 115 -4.84 -3.96 11.27
CA ASP A 115 -5.91 -3.81 12.26
C ASP A 115 -7.04 -4.83 12.02
N ALA A 116 -7.37 -5.09 10.76
CA ALA A 116 -8.41 -6.05 10.39
C ALA A 116 -7.95 -7.52 10.50
N SER A 117 -6.71 -7.81 10.08
CA SER A 117 -6.19 -9.19 9.96
C SER A 117 -5.60 -9.74 11.25
N ALA A 118 -5.03 -8.86 12.08
CA ALA A 118 -4.32 -9.23 13.31
C ALA A 118 -4.54 -8.21 14.43
N PRO A 119 -5.76 -8.00 14.95
CA PRO A 119 -6.04 -7.02 15.99
C PRO A 119 -5.07 -7.12 17.18
N GLY A 120 -4.56 -5.97 17.66
CA GLY A 120 -3.56 -5.90 18.72
C GLY A 120 -2.12 -6.19 18.23
N TRP A 121 -1.88 -6.17 16.95
CA TRP A 121 -0.55 -6.34 16.34
C TRP A 121 0.47 -5.30 16.84
N ASP A 122 0.00 -4.13 17.24
CA ASP A 122 0.79 -2.99 17.70
C ASP A 122 1.10 -3.02 19.22
N ALA A 123 0.71 -4.09 19.91
CA ALA A 123 1.11 -4.32 21.31
C ALA A 123 2.61 -4.65 21.48
N THR A 124 3.35 -4.83 20.37
CA THR A 124 4.81 -5.05 20.39
C THR A 124 5.58 -3.74 20.34
N GLU A 125 6.81 -3.76 20.89
CA GLU A 125 7.73 -2.62 20.79
C GLU A 125 8.66 -2.69 19.57
N ASP A 126 8.89 -3.91 19.05
CA ASP A 126 9.87 -4.21 18.01
C ASP A 126 9.19 -4.73 16.74
N ALA A 127 9.47 -4.07 15.63
CA ALA A 127 9.14 -4.55 14.29
C ALA A 127 10.40 -4.78 13.46
N LEU A 128 10.39 -5.81 12.62
CA LEU A 128 11.42 -6.09 11.63
C LEU A 128 10.84 -5.89 10.22
N VAL A 129 11.37 -4.91 9.50
CA VAL A 129 10.98 -4.59 8.12
C VAL A 129 12.08 -5.04 7.17
N LEU A 130 11.71 -5.84 6.19
CA LEU A 130 12.63 -6.35 5.16
C LEU A 130 12.48 -5.52 3.88
N GLY A 131 13.60 -4.91 3.46
CA GLY A 131 13.66 -4.01 2.31
C GLY A 131 13.64 -2.53 2.70
N ALA A 132 14.37 -1.70 1.93
CA ALA A 132 14.46 -0.25 2.09
C ALA A 132 14.08 0.47 0.77
N GLY A 133 12.92 0.10 0.22
CA GLY A 133 12.33 0.69 -0.98
C GLY A 133 11.24 1.72 -0.67
N GLY A 134 10.55 2.18 -1.72
CA GLY A 134 9.46 3.16 -1.57
C GLY A 134 8.32 2.68 -0.65
N SER A 135 7.89 1.41 -0.78
CA SER A 135 6.86 0.85 0.11
C SER A 135 7.32 0.77 1.56
N ALA A 136 8.61 0.47 1.80
CA ALA A 136 9.18 0.42 3.14
C ALA A 136 9.07 1.78 3.86
N ARG A 137 9.21 2.91 3.14
CA ARG A 137 9.06 4.25 3.74
C ARG A 137 7.67 4.44 4.35
N GLY A 138 6.63 4.09 3.59
CA GLY A 138 5.27 4.15 4.08
C GLY A 138 5.03 3.22 5.28
N VAL A 139 5.51 1.97 5.20
CA VAL A 139 5.44 1.00 6.30
C VAL A 139 6.12 1.52 7.55
N VAL A 140 7.38 1.95 7.46
CA VAL A 140 8.14 2.48 8.61
C VAL A 140 7.44 3.70 9.23
N PHE A 141 6.95 4.63 8.40
CA PHE A 141 6.19 5.78 8.90
C PHE A 141 4.93 5.34 9.65
N GLY A 142 4.12 4.46 9.08
CA GLY A 142 2.90 3.96 9.69
C GLY A 142 3.15 3.23 11.00
N LEU A 143 4.21 2.43 11.09
CA LEU A 143 4.61 1.75 12.32
C LEU A 143 5.02 2.73 13.42
N ILE A 144 5.78 3.78 13.08
CA ILE A 144 6.17 4.83 14.02
C ILE A 144 4.95 5.65 14.48
N GLU A 145 4.02 5.97 13.57
CA GLU A 145 2.76 6.67 13.88
C GLU A 145 1.89 5.85 14.86
N ARG A 146 1.88 4.51 14.71
CA ARG A 146 1.16 3.58 15.61
C ARG A 146 1.86 3.31 16.95
N GLY A 147 3.04 3.87 17.17
CA GLY A 147 3.73 3.79 18.47
C GLY A 147 4.78 2.69 18.58
N ILE A 148 5.13 1.99 17.50
CA ILE A 148 6.26 1.05 17.50
C ILE A 148 7.53 1.81 17.89
N LYS A 149 8.26 1.29 18.89
CA LYS A 149 9.41 1.98 19.47
C LYS A 149 10.69 1.77 18.67
N ARG A 150 10.88 0.56 18.11
CA ARG A 150 12.05 0.18 17.31
C ARG A 150 11.62 -0.52 16.04
N VAL A 151 12.05 0.05 14.91
CA VAL A 151 11.87 -0.56 13.60
C VAL A 151 13.25 -1.01 13.11
N HIS A 152 13.52 -2.30 13.22
CA HIS A 152 14.71 -2.92 12.64
C HIS A 152 14.51 -3.00 11.13
N LEU A 153 15.34 -2.31 10.36
CA LEU A 153 15.24 -2.24 8.89
C LEU A 153 16.36 -3.02 8.24
N ALA A 154 16.05 -4.20 7.74
CA ALA A 154 17.02 -5.06 7.06
C ALA A 154 17.03 -4.80 5.56
N ASN A 155 18.20 -4.50 5.00
CA ASN A 155 18.38 -4.33 3.56
C ASN A 155 19.75 -4.86 3.11
N ARG A 156 19.84 -5.34 1.86
CA ARG A 156 21.10 -5.80 1.27
C ARG A 156 22.14 -4.68 1.17
N THR A 157 21.69 -3.46 0.89
CA THR A 157 22.54 -2.26 0.82
C THR A 157 22.30 -1.43 2.07
N MET A 158 23.29 -1.38 2.96
CA MET A 158 23.19 -0.68 4.26
C MET A 158 22.91 0.82 4.11
N ASP A 159 23.52 1.48 3.11
CA ASP A 159 23.34 2.92 2.87
C ASP A 159 21.86 3.28 2.65
N ARG A 160 21.09 2.39 1.99
CA ARG A 160 19.64 2.60 1.83
C ARG A 160 18.90 2.53 3.16
N ALA A 161 19.28 1.63 4.05
CA ALA A 161 18.70 1.56 5.39
C ALA A 161 19.13 2.75 6.25
N GLN A 162 20.36 3.25 6.09
CA GLN A 162 20.85 4.43 6.79
C GLN A 162 20.06 5.69 6.41
N ALA A 163 19.69 5.87 5.15
CA ALA A 163 18.85 6.98 4.71
C ALA A 163 17.49 7.06 5.45
N PHE A 164 16.98 5.94 5.96
CA PHE A 164 15.77 5.93 6.79
C PHE A 164 16.05 6.46 8.21
N VAL A 165 17.24 6.24 8.75
CA VAL A 165 17.64 6.87 10.03
C VAL A 165 17.70 8.38 9.90
N ASP A 166 18.24 8.88 8.79
CA ASP A 166 18.31 10.31 8.51
C ASP A 166 16.91 10.93 8.44
N GLN A 167 15.93 10.18 7.93
CA GLN A 167 14.56 10.63 7.76
C GLN A 167 13.69 10.46 9.02
N PHE A 168 13.78 9.30 9.71
CA PHE A 168 12.87 8.90 10.78
C PHE A 168 13.52 8.89 12.17
N GLY A 169 14.82 9.17 12.25
CA GLY A 169 15.56 9.27 13.51
C GLY A 169 15.87 7.91 14.16
N ALA A 170 16.21 7.97 15.44
CA ALA A 170 16.71 6.83 16.23
C ALA A 170 15.72 5.67 16.42
N LYS A 171 14.45 5.82 16.01
CA LYS A 171 13.48 4.72 16.02
C LYS A 171 13.78 3.66 14.95
N VAL A 172 14.53 4.02 13.89
CA VAL A 172 14.95 3.09 12.86
C VAL A 172 16.36 2.57 13.17
N CYS A 173 16.47 1.24 13.20
CA CYS A 173 17.72 0.54 13.47
C CYS A 173 18.12 -0.26 12.23
N PRO A 174 19.09 0.21 11.43
CA PRO A 174 19.58 -0.52 10.25
C PRO A 174 20.18 -1.87 10.65
N VAL A 175 19.87 -2.90 9.88
CA VAL A 175 20.30 -4.28 10.13
C VAL A 175 20.89 -4.88 8.87
N ALA A 176 22.05 -5.52 8.99
CA ALA A 176 22.62 -6.28 7.90
C ALA A 176 21.75 -7.51 7.60
N TRP A 177 21.58 -7.84 6.32
CA TRP A 177 20.70 -8.94 5.88
C TRP A 177 21.01 -10.27 6.55
N HIS A 178 22.30 -10.59 6.79
CA HIS A 178 22.71 -11.83 7.44
C HIS A 178 22.42 -11.89 8.94
N ALA A 179 22.14 -10.76 9.59
CA ALA A 179 21.83 -10.68 11.02
C ALA A 179 20.31 -10.75 11.31
N ILE A 180 19.46 -10.95 10.30
CA ILE A 180 18.01 -11.09 10.47
C ILE A 180 17.67 -12.20 11.46
N GLY A 181 18.33 -13.37 11.35
CA GLY A 181 18.06 -14.53 12.21
C GLY A 181 18.17 -14.23 13.72
N ASP A 182 19.13 -13.38 14.10
CA ASP A 182 19.35 -13.02 15.51
C ASP A 182 18.23 -12.13 16.10
N LEU A 183 17.44 -11.50 15.22
CA LEU A 183 16.34 -10.64 15.63
C LEU A 183 15.01 -11.37 15.76
N LEU A 184 14.81 -12.47 15.01
CA LEU A 184 13.53 -13.17 14.97
C LEU A 184 12.96 -13.52 16.35
N PRO A 185 13.75 -14.02 17.33
CA PRO A 185 13.22 -14.41 18.63
C PRO A 185 12.59 -13.27 19.45
N ARG A 186 12.86 -12.01 19.08
CA ARG A 186 12.29 -10.82 19.76
C ARG A 186 11.39 -9.97 18.86
N THR A 187 11.16 -10.38 17.62
CA THR A 187 10.37 -9.65 16.64
C THR A 187 8.88 -9.93 16.86
N GLY A 188 8.12 -8.92 17.26
CA GLY A 188 6.67 -9.06 17.42
C GLY A 188 5.89 -8.80 16.13
N LEU A 189 6.48 -8.06 15.18
CA LEU A 189 5.92 -7.85 13.84
C LEU A 189 7.04 -7.98 12.79
N LEU A 190 6.89 -8.92 11.86
CA LEU A 190 7.74 -9.07 10.69
C LEU A 190 6.99 -8.57 9.45
N VAL A 191 7.60 -7.67 8.67
CA VAL A 191 7.01 -7.13 7.43
C VAL A 191 7.95 -7.34 6.24
N ASN A 192 7.50 -8.09 5.24
CA ASN A 192 8.19 -8.16 3.95
C ASN A 192 7.72 -7.04 3.02
N THR A 193 8.61 -6.10 2.70
CA THR A 193 8.38 -5.03 1.71
C THR A 193 9.21 -5.24 0.44
N THR A 194 9.90 -6.37 0.32
CA THR A 194 10.69 -6.75 -0.87
C THR A 194 9.80 -7.46 -1.90
N SER A 195 10.36 -7.72 -3.06
CA SER A 195 9.74 -8.59 -4.08
C SER A 195 10.02 -10.09 -3.86
N LEU A 196 10.74 -10.47 -2.80
CA LEU A 196 11.01 -11.88 -2.52
C LEU A 196 9.71 -12.62 -2.20
N GLY A 197 9.52 -13.77 -2.83
CA GLY A 197 8.29 -14.56 -2.73
C GLY A 197 7.19 -14.18 -3.73
N MET A 198 7.36 -13.10 -4.51
CA MET A 198 6.49 -12.75 -5.63
C MET A 198 6.66 -13.74 -6.78
N HIS A 199 5.64 -13.90 -7.61
CA HIS A 199 5.71 -14.75 -8.80
C HIS A 199 6.94 -14.40 -9.66
N GLY A 200 7.72 -15.40 -10.02
CA GLY A 200 8.97 -15.20 -10.77
C GLY A 200 10.18 -14.68 -9.95
N GLN A 201 10.02 -14.48 -8.65
CA GLN A 201 11.10 -14.08 -7.74
C GLN A 201 11.48 -15.20 -6.77
N PRO A 202 12.72 -15.24 -6.28
CA PRO A 202 13.13 -16.20 -5.26
C PRO A 202 12.28 -16.10 -3.99
N ALA A 203 12.05 -17.22 -3.32
CA ALA A 203 11.44 -17.23 -2.00
C ALA A 203 12.33 -16.55 -0.96
N LEU A 204 11.71 -15.87 -0.01
CA LEU A 204 12.41 -15.35 1.16
C LEU A 204 12.83 -16.52 2.05
N GLN A 205 14.15 -16.68 2.24
CA GLN A 205 14.71 -17.71 3.10
C GLN A 205 14.74 -17.18 4.55
N LEU A 206 13.76 -17.60 5.36
CA LEU A 206 13.62 -17.21 6.75
C LEU A 206 12.89 -18.31 7.53
N ASP A 207 13.42 -18.63 8.72
CA ASP A 207 12.77 -19.59 9.61
C ASP A 207 11.71 -18.91 10.49
N ALA A 208 10.45 -19.02 10.09
CA ALA A 208 9.34 -18.45 10.84
C ALA A 208 9.14 -19.10 12.23
N GLY A 209 9.68 -20.29 12.46
CA GLY A 209 9.65 -20.99 13.74
C GLY A 209 10.46 -20.30 14.85
N LEU A 210 11.36 -19.39 14.49
CA LEU A 210 12.12 -18.58 15.44
C LEU A 210 11.34 -17.37 15.97
N LEU A 211 10.20 -17.02 15.35
CA LEU A 211 9.38 -15.91 15.82
C LEU A 211 8.60 -16.27 17.10
N PRO A 212 8.36 -15.30 17.99
CA PRO A 212 7.51 -15.52 19.15
C PRO A 212 6.09 -15.98 18.77
N PRO A 213 5.41 -16.82 19.55
CA PRO A 213 4.07 -17.34 19.23
C PRO A 213 2.99 -16.25 19.00
N GLN A 214 3.16 -15.06 19.60
CA GLN A 214 2.27 -13.93 19.44
C GLN A 214 2.62 -13.02 18.24
N ALA A 215 3.72 -13.27 17.56
CA ALA A 215 4.16 -12.45 16.45
C ALA A 215 3.14 -12.43 15.29
N VAL A 216 3.20 -11.36 14.54
CA VAL A 216 2.44 -11.16 13.30
C VAL A 216 3.41 -11.11 12.13
N VAL A 217 3.07 -11.78 11.04
CA VAL A 217 3.84 -11.74 9.79
C VAL A 217 3.00 -11.09 8.70
N ALA A 218 3.49 -9.98 8.17
CA ALA A 218 2.88 -9.25 7.06
C ALA A 218 3.75 -9.38 5.80
N ASP A 219 3.10 -9.57 4.66
CA ASP A 219 3.78 -9.60 3.36
C ASP A 219 3.05 -8.68 2.38
N LEU A 220 3.76 -7.71 1.80
CA LEU A 220 3.17 -6.79 0.82
C LEU A 220 2.98 -7.45 -0.56
N VAL A 221 3.59 -8.61 -0.78
CA VAL A 221 3.36 -9.40 -1.98
C VAL A 221 1.96 -10.00 -1.93
N TYR A 222 1.21 -9.92 -3.05
CA TYR A 222 -0.13 -10.50 -3.19
C TYR A 222 -0.29 -11.38 -4.44
N VAL A 223 0.77 -11.57 -5.21
CA VAL A 223 0.84 -12.54 -6.31
C VAL A 223 2.11 -13.39 -6.15
N PRO A 224 1.99 -14.63 -5.65
CA PRO A 224 0.77 -15.33 -5.25
C PRO A 224 0.15 -14.78 -3.96
N LEU A 225 -1.15 -15.05 -3.73
CA LEU A 225 -1.84 -14.66 -2.50
C LEU A 225 -1.24 -15.30 -1.24
N GLN A 226 -0.87 -16.56 -1.35
CA GLN A 226 -0.14 -17.28 -0.31
C GLN A 226 1.34 -17.35 -0.69
N THR A 227 2.12 -16.38 -0.21
CA THR A 227 3.57 -16.42 -0.37
C THR A 227 4.20 -17.53 0.48
N PRO A 228 5.41 -18.01 0.13
CA PRO A 228 6.14 -18.96 0.97
C PRO A 228 6.32 -18.49 2.42
N LEU A 229 6.55 -17.19 2.63
CA LEU A 229 6.65 -16.57 3.97
C LEU A 229 5.36 -16.73 4.76
N LEU A 230 4.22 -16.36 4.16
CA LEU A 230 2.92 -16.46 4.84
C LEU A 230 2.52 -17.92 5.08
N ALA A 231 2.86 -18.83 4.17
CA ALA A 231 2.62 -20.27 4.34
C ALA A 231 3.42 -20.83 5.53
N ALA A 232 4.72 -20.49 5.63
CA ALA A 232 5.57 -20.89 6.74
C ALA A 232 5.09 -20.33 8.08
N ALA A 233 4.71 -19.04 8.11
CA ALA A 233 4.17 -18.40 9.31
C ALA A 233 2.88 -19.08 9.80
N ARG A 234 1.94 -19.40 8.90
CA ARG A 234 0.70 -20.11 9.25
C ARG A 234 0.97 -21.53 9.75
N ALA A 235 1.94 -22.25 9.15
CA ALA A 235 2.34 -23.57 9.62
C ALA A 235 2.91 -23.55 11.05
N CYS A 236 3.51 -22.43 11.48
CA CYS A 236 3.95 -22.18 12.84
C CYS A 236 2.84 -21.62 13.76
N GLY A 237 1.58 -21.51 13.30
CA GLY A 237 0.47 -20.98 14.09
C GLY A 237 0.48 -19.46 14.26
N LEU A 238 1.29 -18.72 13.51
CA LEU A 238 1.39 -17.28 13.61
C LEU A 238 0.24 -16.57 12.85
N ARG A 239 -0.16 -15.40 13.34
CA ARG A 239 -1.11 -14.53 12.65
C ARG A 239 -0.45 -13.90 11.42
N THR A 240 -1.23 -13.73 10.35
CA THR A 240 -0.69 -13.21 9.09
C THR A 240 -1.57 -12.11 8.51
N ALA A 241 -0.94 -11.13 7.85
CA ALA A 241 -1.60 -10.12 7.02
C ALA A 241 -1.00 -10.17 5.60
N ASP A 242 -1.82 -10.36 4.60
CA ASP A 242 -1.37 -10.47 3.21
C ASP A 242 -1.43 -9.12 2.45
N GLY A 243 -0.75 -9.06 1.31
CA GLY A 243 -0.67 -7.85 0.50
C GLY A 243 -1.98 -7.49 -0.20
N LEU A 244 -2.88 -8.45 -0.42
CA LEU A 244 -4.19 -8.16 -1.00
C LEU A 244 -5.03 -7.28 -0.08
N GLY A 245 -5.01 -7.53 1.23
CA GLY A 245 -5.69 -6.64 2.18
C GLY A 245 -5.19 -5.20 2.05
N MET A 246 -3.88 -4.98 2.00
CA MET A 246 -3.33 -3.64 1.77
C MET A 246 -3.84 -3.01 0.46
N LEU A 247 -3.90 -3.77 -0.63
CA LEU A 247 -4.43 -3.31 -1.92
C LEU A 247 -5.90 -2.87 -1.80
N LEU A 248 -6.71 -3.54 -1.00
CA LEU A 248 -8.12 -3.19 -0.81
C LEU A 248 -8.27 -1.97 0.09
N TYR A 249 -7.61 -1.94 1.24
CA TYR A 249 -7.75 -0.87 2.22
C TYR A 249 -7.18 0.48 1.73
N GLN A 250 -6.09 0.49 0.92
CA GLN A 250 -5.54 1.72 0.38
C GLN A 250 -6.52 2.47 -0.54
N ALA A 251 -7.48 1.78 -1.16
CA ALA A 251 -8.45 2.39 -2.05
C ALA A 251 -9.59 3.12 -1.30
N VAL A 252 -9.83 2.77 -0.04
CA VAL A 252 -10.93 3.28 0.79
C VAL A 252 -10.88 4.81 0.90
N ARG A 253 -9.72 5.36 1.26
CA ARG A 253 -9.58 6.80 1.48
C ARG A 253 -9.74 7.61 0.20
N GLY A 254 -9.19 7.14 -0.92
CA GLY A 254 -9.37 7.78 -2.23
C GLY A 254 -10.85 7.83 -2.61
N PHE A 255 -11.56 6.72 -2.49
CA PHE A 255 -12.99 6.66 -2.77
C PHE A 255 -13.78 7.66 -1.91
N GLU A 256 -13.51 7.72 -0.61
CA GLU A 256 -14.14 8.66 0.32
C GLU A 256 -13.92 10.12 -0.11
N LEU A 257 -12.68 10.49 -0.46
CA LEU A 257 -12.31 11.85 -0.88
C LEU A 257 -13.03 12.28 -2.17
N TRP A 258 -13.24 11.37 -3.12
CA TRP A 258 -13.84 11.69 -4.42
C TRP A 258 -15.34 11.62 -4.43
N PHE A 259 -15.92 10.64 -3.74
CA PHE A 259 -17.36 10.35 -3.78
C PHE A 259 -18.09 10.74 -2.49
N GLY A 260 -17.38 11.13 -1.43
CA GLY A 260 -17.96 11.65 -0.19
C GLY A 260 -18.52 10.59 0.75
N GLN A 261 -18.32 9.30 0.47
CA GLN A 261 -18.77 8.19 1.29
C GLN A 261 -17.65 7.20 1.54
N ARG A 262 -17.40 6.85 2.82
CA ARG A 262 -16.36 5.86 3.16
C ARG A 262 -16.90 4.44 2.92
N PRO A 263 -16.33 3.68 1.97
CA PRO A 263 -16.77 2.32 1.69
C PRO A 263 -16.17 1.34 2.70
N LYS A 264 -16.72 0.11 2.73
CA LYS A 264 -16.16 -0.98 3.53
C LYS A 264 -15.45 -2.00 2.64
N VAL A 265 -14.36 -2.55 3.14
CA VAL A 265 -13.73 -3.74 2.57
C VAL A 265 -14.52 -4.95 3.08
N THR A 266 -15.27 -5.59 2.20
CA THR A 266 -16.12 -6.73 2.55
C THR A 266 -15.52 -8.05 2.05
N PRO A 267 -15.93 -9.21 2.62
CA PRO A 267 -15.52 -10.51 2.10
C PRO A 267 -15.86 -10.72 0.62
N GLU A 268 -16.98 -10.17 0.15
CA GLU A 268 -17.44 -10.27 -1.24
C GLU A 268 -16.52 -9.49 -2.18
N LEU A 269 -16.09 -8.27 -1.79
CA LEU A 269 -15.11 -7.51 -2.55
C LEU A 269 -13.78 -8.26 -2.61
N ARG A 270 -13.33 -8.79 -1.48
CA ARG A 270 -12.10 -9.57 -1.43
C ARG A 270 -12.17 -10.78 -2.36
N ALA A 271 -13.25 -11.58 -2.28
CA ALA A 271 -13.47 -12.73 -3.13
C ALA A 271 -13.49 -12.38 -4.64
N LEU A 272 -14.07 -11.22 -4.99
CA LEU A 272 -14.07 -10.73 -6.37
C LEU A 272 -12.64 -10.51 -6.89
N ILE A 273 -11.77 -9.89 -6.10
CA ILE A 273 -10.39 -9.62 -6.52
C ILE A 273 -9.55 -10.91 -6.50
N GLU A 274 -9.75 -11.81 -5.54
CA GLU A 274 -9.09 -13.13 -5.51
C GLU A 274 -9.41 -13.97 -6.76
N ALA A 275 -10.65 -13.95 -7.20
CA ALA A 275 -11.09 -14.65 -8.42
C ALA A 275 -10.40 -14.07 -9.68
N ASP A 276 -10.30 -12.74 -9.78
CA ASP A 276 -9.63 -12.05 -10.89
C ASP A 276 -8.12 -12.38 -10.92
N LEU A 277 -7.43 -12.33 -9.78
CA LEU A 277 -6.02 -12.70 -9.67
C LEU A 277 -5.76 -14.15 -10.07
N THR A 278 -6.65 -15.07 -9.68
CA THR A 278 -6.53 -16.50 -10.04
C THR A 278 -6.73 -16.71 -11.54
N ALA A 279 -7.69 -16.01 -12.14
CA ALA A 279 -7.95 -16.09 -13.58
C ALA A 279 -6.77 -15.60 -14.43
N ASP A 280 -6.04 -14.58 -13.98
CA ASP A 280 -4.86 -14.08 -14.66
C ASP A 280 -3.67 -15.06 -14.59
N LEU A 281 -3.48 -15.72 -13.45
CA LEU A 281 -2.43 -16.73 -13.29
C LEU A 281 -2.64 -17.98 -14.17
N THR A 282 -3.89 -18.28 -14.55
CA THR A 282 -4.21 -19.41 -15.44
C THR A 282 -4.03 -19.07 -16.93
N LYS A 283 -3.87 -17.79 -17.28
CA LYS A 283 -3.66 -17.32 -18.67
C LYS A 283 -2.19 -17.07 -19.03
N ALA A 284 -1.31 -16.96 -18.02
CA ALA A 284 0.13 -16.71 -18.15
C ALA A 284 0.92 -18.03 -18.18
#